data_9f4ad01a4170051dcfd061b365b7f671
#
_entry.id   9f4ad01a4170051dcfd061b365b7f671
#
_cell.length_a   1.000
_cell.length_b   1.000
_cell.length_c   1.000
_cell.angle_alpha   90.00
_cell.angle_beta   90.00
_cell.angle_gamma   90.00
#
_symmetry.space_group_name_H-M   'P 1'
#
loop_
_entity.id
_entity.type
_entity.pdbx_description
1 polymer ?
#
loop_
_entity_poly.entity_id
_entity_poly.type
_entity_poly.pdbx_seq_one_letter_code
_entity_poly.pdbx_strand_id
1 'polypeptide(L)'
;AKVSTKLDVLENLVGKVQHLIIGGGMANTFLAARGADVGKSLCEHDLVDKANAIMDAADHAGCTVHLPYDVQVAKEFAANPASLRTSNVHEVAADEMILDIGPQATEALADVLKTCRTLVWNGPLGAFETPPFDEATVSLARTAAALTKEGSLVSIAGGGDTVAALNL
;
A
#
# COMPACT_ATOMS: atom_id res chain seq x y z
N ALA A 1 -3.83 2.48 12.98
CA ALA A 1 -3.44 3.87 13.26
C ALA A 1 -4.25 4.83 12.40
N LYS A 2 -4.53 6.01 12.92
CA LYS A 2 -5.30 7.02 12.18
C LYS A 2 -4.48 7.55 11.00
N VAL A 3 -5.09 7.61 9.83
CA VAL A 3 -4.46 8.11 8.60
C VAL A 3 -3.97 9.55 8.80
N SER A 4 -4.75 10.40 9.46
CA SER A 4 -4.40 11.81 9.70
C SER A 4 -3.06 12.02 10.40
N THR A 5 -2.73 11.20 11.41
CA THR A 5 -1.46 11.27 12.12
C THR A 5 -0.29 10.81 11.25
N LYS A 6 -0.52 9.78 10.44
CA LYS A 6 0.51 9.22 9.57
C LYS A 6 0.79 10.08 8.35
N LEU A 7 -0.20 10.83 7.85
CA LEU A 7 -0.01 11.72 6.70
C LEU A 7 1.03 12.81 6.98
N ASP A 8 1.08 13.34 8.19
CA ASP A 8 2.10 14.33 8.57
C ASP A 8 3.50 13.72 8.55
N VAL A 9 3.64 12.48 8.99
CA VAL A 9 4.91 11.74 8.94
C VAL A 9 5.33 11.50 7.49
N LEU A 10 4.40 11.09 6.63
CA LEU A 10 4.68 10.85 5.22
C LEU A 10 5.11 12.12 4.49
N GLU A 11 4.48 13.25 4.79
CA GLU A 11 4.85 14.54 4.21
C GLU A 11 6.31 14.90 4.49
N ASN A 12 6.80 14.60 5.69
CA ASN A 12 8.20 14.80 6.05
C ASN A 12 9.15 13.78 5.37
N LEU A 13 8.68 12.55 5.17
CA LEU A 13 9.51 11.47 4.60
C LEU A 13 9.74 11.61 3.10
N VAL A 14 8.78 12.15 2.35
CA VAL A 14 8.89 12.24 0.88
C VAL A 14 10.08 13.06 0.41
N GLY A 15 10.59 13.97 1.23
CA GLY A 15 11.81 14.73 0.95
C GLY A 15 13.11 13.98 1.26
N LYS A 16 13.04 12.80 1.86
CA LYS A 16 14.20 12.06 2.39
C LYS A 16 14.42 10.69 1.76
N VAL A 17 13.44 10.18 1.03
CA VAL A 17 13.47 8.84 0.44
C VAL A 17 13.17 8.88 -1.04
N GLN A 18 13.65 7.88 -1.78
CA GLN A 18 13.42 7.77 -3.22
C GLN A 18 12.09 7.08 -3.55
N HIS A 19 11.68 6.13 -2.73
CA HIS A 19 10.49 5.33 -2.93
C HIS A 19 9.68 5.24 -1.66
N LEU A 20 8.36 5.43 -1.76
CA LEU A 20 7.42 5.31 -0.67
C LEU A 20 6.31 4.35 -1.08
N ILE A 21 6.16 3.25 -0.35
CA ILE A 21 5.08 2.28 -0.55
C ILE A 21 4.00 2.54 0.49
N ILE A 22 2.78 2.74 0.01
CA ILE A 22 1.61 2.97 0.84
C ILE A 22 0.65 1.80 0.65
N GLY A 23 0.24 1.19 1.75
CA GLY A 23 -0.68 0.05 1.74
C GLY A 23 -1.93 0.28 2.58
N GLY A 24 -2.86 -0.67 2.51
CA GLY A 24 -4.07 -0.70 3.32
C GLY A 24 -5.05 0.43 3.05
N GLY A 25 -5.81 0.82 4.07
CA GLY A 25 -6.81 1.88 3.97
C GLY A 25 -6.24 3.24 3.59
N MET A 26 -4.99 3.50 3.94
CA MET A 26 -4.30 4.72 3.55
C MET A 26 -4.09 4.76 2.03
N ALA A 27 -3.72 3.65 1.41
CA ALA A 27 -3.60 3.57 -0.06
C ALA A 27 -4.93 3.85 -0.74
N ASN A 28 -6.04 3.40 -0.18
CA ASN A 28 -7.38 3.68 -0.71
C ASN A 28 -7.69 5.17 -0.72
N THR A 29 -7.28 5.90 0.32
CA THR A 29 -7.43 7.37 0.37
C THR A 29 -6.61 8.04 -0.75
N PHE A 30 -5.39 7.60 -1.00
CA PHE A 30 -4.56 8.10 -2.10
C PHE A 30 -5.15 7.73 -3.47
N LEU A 31 -5.71 6.54 -3.63
CA LEU A 31 -6.39 6.14 -4.88
C LEU A 31 -7.61 7.00 -5.14
N ALA A 32 -8.42 7.28 -4.12
CA ALA A 32 -9.55 8.18 -4.23
C ALA A 32 -9.11 9.61 -4.61
N ALA A 33 -7.99 10.07 -4.06
CA ALA A 33 -7.40 11.36 -4.41
C ALA A 33 -7.01 11.45 -5.89
N ARG A 34 -6.64 10.33 -6.49
CA ARG A 34 -6.32 10.24 -7.93
C ARG A 34 -7.55 10.00 -8.81
N GLY A 35 -8.75 10.04 -8.25
CA GLY A 35 -10.00 9.92 -8.98
C GLY A 35 -10.52 8.49 -9.14
N ALA A 36 -9.91 7.50 -8.48
CA ALA A 36 -10.43 6.14 -8.47
C ALA A 36 -11.64 6.03 -7.54
N ASP A 37 -12.65 5.27 -7.97
CA ASP A 37 -13.77 4.91 -7.11
C ASP A 37 -13.41 3.63 -6.35
N VAL A 38 -13.26 3.74 -5.05
CA VAL A 38 -12.85 2.63 -4.18
C VAL A 38 -14.03 1.85 -3.59
N GLY A 39 -15.25 2.13 -4.02
CA GLY A 39 -16.46 1.42 -3.58
C GLY A 39 -16.68 1.52 -2.07
N LYS A 40 -16.85 0.37 -1.43
CA LYS A 40 -17.00 0.26 0.03
C LYS A 40 -15.68 0.19 0.79
N SER A 41 -14.55 0.37 0.13
CA SER A 41 -13.23 0.28 0.77
C SER A 41 -13.11 1.26 1.92
N LEU A 42 -12.33 0.86 2.92
CA LEU A 42 -11.94 1.78 4.01
C LEU A 42 -11.16 2.95 3.41
N CYS A 43 -11.72 4.15 3.51
CA CYS A 43 -11.16 5.35 2.90
C CYS A 43 -11.58 6.58 3.71
N GLU A 44 -10.64 7.46 3.99
CA GLU A 44 -10.91 8.75 4.63
C GLU A 44 -11.05 9.84 3.58
N HIS A 45 -12.25 10.02 3.03
CA HIS A 45 -12.53 10.96 1.94
C HIS A 45 -12.25 12.42 2.29
N ASP A 46 -12.33 12.79 3.56
CA ASP A 46 -12.00 14.13 4.05
C ASP A 46 -10.49 14.44 4.01
N LEU A 47 -9.64 13.43 3.83
CA LEU A 47 -8.18 13.57 3.74
C LEU A 47 -7.65 13.53 2.30
N VAL A 48 -8.51 13.52 1.31
CA VAL A 48 -8.13 13.47 -0.12
C VAL A 48 -7.22 14.66 -0.50
N ASP A 49 -7.53 15.86 -0.03
CA ASP A 49 -6.72 17.05 -0.32
C ASP A 49 -5.31 16.92 0.29
N LYS A 50 -5.21 16.37 1.49
CA LYS A 50 -3.92 16.12 2.14
C LYS A 50 -3.12 15.07 1.38
N ALA A 51 -3.77 14.02 0.90
CA ALA A 51 -3.12 12.99 0.07
C ALA A 51 -2.57 13.59 -1.23
N ASN A 52 -3.34 14.44 -1.90
CA ASN A 52 -2.88 15.16 -3.09
C ASN A 52 -1.66 16.04 -2.80
N ALA A 53 -1.67 16.77 -1.68
CA ALA A 53 -0.53 17.59 -1.28
C ALA A 53 0.74 16.76 -1.05
N ILE A 54 0.62 15.58 -0.47
CA ILE A 54 1.75 14.67 -0.26
C ILE A 54 2.30 14.15 -1.58
N MET A 55 1.42 13.78 -2.52
CA MET A 55 1.85 13.32 -3.85
C MET A 55 2.56 14.43 -4.64
N ASP A 56 2.07 15.66 -4.54
CA ASP A 56 2.72 16.83 -5.17
C ASP A 56 4.10 17.09 -4.54
N ALA A 57 4.20 17.03 -3.21
CA ALA A 57 5.47 17.19 -2.52
C ALA A 57 6.46 16.09 -2.90
N ALA A 58 5.99 14.87 -3.07
CA ALA A 58 6.82 13.75 -3.53
C ALA A 58 7.37 13.98 -4.94
N ASP A 59 6.52 14.44 -5.86
CA ASP A 59 6.95 14.76 -7.23
C ASP A 59 8.04 15.84 -7.25
N HIS A 60 7.88 16.89 -6.45
CA HIS A 60 8.87 17.96 -6.35
C HIS A 60 10.18 17.51 -5.70
N ALA A 61 10.13 16.54 -4.79
CA ALA A 61 11.29 16.02 -4.10
C ALA A 61 11.99 14.87 -4.85
N GLY A 62 11.43 14.40 -5.96
CA GLY A 62 11.94 13.24 -6.69
C GLY A 62 11.65 11.90 -6.02
N CYS A 63 10.66 11.85 -5.14
CA CYS A 63 10.20 10.63 -4.50
C CYS A 63 9.05 10.02 -5.31
N THR A 64 9.11 8.71 -5.56
CA THR A 64 8.02 7.98 -6.21
C THR A 64 7.09 7.37 -5.17
N VAL A 65 5.82 7.75 -5.20
CA VAL A 65 4.77 7.14 -4.38
C VAL A 65 4.18 5.97 -5.16
N HIS A 66 4.27 4.77 -4.59
CA HIS A 66 3.78 3.55 -5.22
C HIS A 66 2.38 3.22 -4.73
N LEU A 67 1.43 3.26 -5.66
CA LEU A 67 0.04 2.85 -5.45
C LEU A 67 -0.27 1.69 -6.39
N PRO A 68 -1.13 0.74 -5.97
CA PRO A 68 -1.48 -0.39 -6.82
C PRO A 68 -2.34 0.07 -8.02
N TYR A 69 -2.18 -0.59 -9.16
CA TYR A 69 -3.08 -0.43 -10.30
C TYR A 69 -4.01 -1.63 -10.48
N ASP A 70 -3.70 -2.75 -9.86
CA ASP A 70 -4.63 -3.89 -9.70
C ASP A 70 -4.78 -4.23 -8.22
N VAL A 71 -5.96 -4.72 -7.86
CA VAL A 71 -6.36 -4.96 -6.47
C VAL A 71 -7.17 -6.22 -6.36
N GLN A 72 -7.14 -6.84 -5.17
CA GLN A 72 -8.05 -7.91 -4.80
C GLN A 72 -9.26 -7.31 -4.11
N VAL A 73 -10.42 -7.57 -4.65
CA VAL A 73 -11.68 -7.02 -4.15
C VAL A 73 -12.67 -8.13 -3.79
N ALA A 74 -13.54 -7.84 -2.85
CA ALA A 74 -14.64 -8.72 -2.46
C ALA A 74 -15.81 -7.89 -1.95
N LYS A 75 -16.99 -8.49 -1.94
CA LYS A 75 -18.21 -7.85 -1.43
C LYS A 75 -18.36 -8.01 0.09
N GLU A 76 -17.68 -9.01 0.65
CA GLU A 76 -17.67 -9.29 2.08
C GLU A 76 -16.25 -9.34 2.64
N PHE A 77 -16.08 -8.87 3.87
CA PHE A 77 -14.83 -8.96 4.62
C PHE A 77 -14.84 -10.28 5.42
N ALA A 78 -14.35 -11.34 4.80
CA ALA A 78 -14.30 -12.69 5.39
C ALA A 78 -13.12 -13.47 4.81
N ALA A 79 -12.74 -14.54 5.48
CA ALA A 79 -11.71 -15.45 4.97
C ALA A 79 -12.23 -16.18 3.71
N ASN A 80 -11.43 -16.15 2.65
CA ASN A 80 -11.74 -16.81 1.36
C ASN A 80 -13.16 -16.48 0.85
N PRO A 81 -13.51 -15.20 0.66
CA PRO A 81 -14.86 -14.84 0.25
C PRO A 81 -15.16 -15.32 -1.16
N ALA A 82 -16.41 -15.77 -1.39
CA ALA A 82 -16.85 -16.29 -2.69
C ALA A 82 -16.83 -15.21 -3.79
N SER A 83 -16.96 -13.95 -3.42
CA SER A 83 -16.96 -12.80 -4.33
C SER A 83 -15.55 -12.27 -4.67
N LEU A 84 -14.49 -12.92 -4.18
CA LEU A 84 -13.12 -12.51 -4.43
C LEU A 84 -12.80 -12.47 -5.93
N ARG A 85 -12.28 -11.33 -6.39
CA ARG A 85 -11.77 -11.18 -7.74
C ARG A 85 -10.60 -10.19 -7.78
N THR A 86 -9.80 -10.29 -8.83
CA THR A 86 -8.77 -9.29 -9.15
C THR A 86 -9.38 -8.24 -10.07
N SER A 87 -9.19 -6.98 -9.76
CA SER A 87 -9.74 -5.86 -10.53
C SER A 87 -8.69 -4.78 -10.75
N ASN A 88 -8.83 -4.04 -11.85
CA ASN A 88 -8.16 -2.76 -12.01
C ASN A 88 -8.75 -1.76 -11.00
N VAL A 89 -7.94 -0.83 -10.49
CA VAL A 89 -8.38 0.16 -9.50
C VAL A 89 -9.50 1.08 -10.01
N HIS A 90 -9.65 1.22 -11.32
CA HIS A 90 -10.72 2.02 -11.95
C HIS A 90 -11.99 1.22 -12.23
N GLU A 91 -12.01 -0.06 -11.91
CA GLU A 91 -13.11 -0.99 -12.20
C GLU A 91 -13.71 -1.63 -10.93
N VAL A 92 -13.43 -1.07 -9.77
CA VAL A 92 -14.00 -1.52 -8.49
C VAL A 92 -15.48 -1.13 -8.45
N ALA A 93 -16.34 -2.12 -8.18
CA ALA A 93 -17.79 -1.89 -8.10
C ALA A 93 -18.16 -1.17 -6.78
N ALA A 94 -19.30 -0.49 -6.78
CA ALA A 94 -19.78 0.28 -5.63
C ALA A 94 -20.01 -0.59 -4.37
N ASP A 95 -20.29 -1.87 -4.54
CA ASP A 95 -20.52 -2.84 -3.46
C ASP A 95 -19.30 -3.67 -3.11
N GLU A 96 -18.16 -3.41 -3.73
CA GLU A 96 -16.90 -4.09 -3.49
C GLU A 96 -15.96 -3.27 -2.61
N MET A 97 -15.11 -3.96 -1.87
CA MET A 97 -14.06 -3.32 -1.06
C MET A 97 -12.68 -3.88 -1.45
N ILE A 98 -11.69 -3.01 -1.45
CA ILE A 98 -10.30 -3.38 -1.70
C ILE A 98 -9.72 -3.98 -0.42
N LEU A 99 -9.25 -5.23 -0.50
CA LEU A 99 -8.73 -5.98 0.66
C LEU A 99 -7.25 -6.34 0.54
N ASP A 100 -6.68 -6.25 -0.67
CA ASP A 100 -5.25 -6.44 -0.92
C ASP A 100 -4.88 -5.82 -2.26
N ILE A 101 -3.57 -5.68 -2.52
CA ILE A 101 -3.10 -5.34 -3.86
C ILE A 101 -3.11 -6.59 -4.74
N GLY A 102 -3.19 -6.40 -6.04
CA GLY A 102 -3.21 -7.50 -7.00
C GLY A 102 -1.83 -8.06 -7.32
N PRO A 103 -1.77 -9.16 -8.08
CA PRO A 103 -0.51 -9.84 -8.40
C PRO A 103 0.42 -8.99 -9.26
N GLN A 104 -0.10 -8.17 -10.18
CA GLN A 104 0.73 -7.30 -11.01
C GLN A 104 1.36 -6.17 -10.19
N ALA A 105 0.59 -5.55 -9.29
CA ALA A 105 1.12 -4.54 -8.38
C ALA A 105 2.17 -5.11 -7.44
N THR A 106 1.96 -6.33 -6.93
CA THR A 106 2.93 -7.03 -6.08
C THR A 106 4.25 -7.27 -6.83
N GLU A 107 4.18 -7.74 -8.05
CA GLU A 107 5.37 -7.97 -8.90
C GLU A 107 6.10 -6.66 -9.21
N ALA A 108 5.37 -5.60 -9.55
CA ALA A 108 5.95 -4.28 -9.80
C ALA A 108 6.68 -3.73 -8.56
N LEU A 109 6.10 -3.89 -7.37
CA LEU A 109 6.76 -3.49 -6.12
C LEU A 109 8.01 -4.32 -5.82
N ALA A 110 7.97 -5.62 -6.08
CA ALA A 110 9.15 -6.48 -5.93
C ALA A 110 10.30 -6.02 -6.83
N ASP A 111 10.01 -5.63 -8.07
CA ASP A 111 11.00 -5.08 -9.00
C ASP A 111 11.58 -3.75 -8.50
N VAL A 112 10.74 -2.88 -7.96
CA VAL A 112 11.19 -1.62 -7.33
C VAL A 112 12.14 -1.90 -6.18
N LEU A 113 11.85 -2.87 -5.32
CA LEU A 113 12.72 -3.23 -4.20
C LEU A 113 14.12 -3.66 -4.63
N LYS A 114 14.23 -4.32 -5.77
CA LYS A 114 15.53 -4.76 -6.32
C LYS A 114 16.41 -3.62 -6.79
N THR A 115 15.83 -2.46 -7.09
CA THR A 115 16.53 -1.31 -7.64
C THR A 115 16.74 -0.18 -6.63
N CYS A 116 16.00 -0.13 -5.53
CA CYS A 116 16.14 0.92 -4.55
C CYS A 116 17.12 0.56 -3.43
N ARG A 117 17.74 1.58 -2.84
CA ARG A 117 18.67 1.41 -1.70
C ARG A 117 18.00 1.66 -0.37
N THR A 118 17.02 2.56 -0.34
CA THR A 118 16.29 2.92 0.87
C THR A 118 14.80 2.84 0.59
N LEU A 119 14.10 2.09 1.42
CA LEU A 119 12.67 1.88 1.33
C LEU A 119 12.01 2.29 2.64
N VAL A 120 10.94 3.08 2.56
CA VAL A 120 10.00 3.24 3.67
C VAL A 120 8.72 2.54 3.29
N TRP A 121 8.32 1.60 4.13
CA TRP A 121 7.09 0.82 4.00
C TRP A 121 6.19 1.14 5.18
N ASN A 122 5.04 1.73 4.90
CA ASN A 122 4.07 2.09 5.92
C ASN A 122 2.73 1.43 5.65
N GLY A 123 2.35 0.52 6.54
CA GLY A 123 1.11 -0.24 6.51
C GLY A 123 1.18 -1.54 5.72
N PRO A 124 0.50 -2.61 6.17
CA PRO A 124 0.32 -3.81 5.37
C PRO A 124 -0.37 -3.49 4.05
N LEU A 125 -0.09 -4.28 3.02
CA LEU A 125 -0.64 -4.05 1.68
C LEU A 125 -2.12 -4.45 1.56
N GLY A 126 -2.58 -5.30 2.47
CA GLY A 126 -3.96 -5.76 2.52
C GLY A 126 -4.41 -6.10 3.93
N ALA A 127 -5.58 -6.72 4.04
CA ALA A 127 -6.14 -7.22 5.31
C ALA A 127 -5.42 -8.51 5.72
N PHE A 128 -4.16 -8.40 6.08
CA PHE A 128 -3.21 -9.52 6.24
C PHE A 128 -3.62 -10.53 7.31
N GLU A 129 -4.48 -10.16 8.25
CA GLU A 129 -5.00 -11.08 9.27
C GLU A 129 -6.10 -12.00 8.73
N THR A 130 -6.61 -11.74 7.54
CA THR A 130 -7.73 -12.47 6.91
C THR A 130 -7.27 -13.09 5.59
N PRO A 131 -7.08 -14.41 5.48
CA PRO A 131 -6.68 -15.05 4.23
C PRO A 131 -7.75 -14.88 3.13
N PRO A 132 -7.37 -14.75 1.84
CA PRO A 132 -6.02 -14.74 1.28
C PRO A 132 -5.37 -13.34 1.17
N PHE A 133 -5.84 -12.35 1.93
CA PHE A 133 -5.44 -10.95 1.82
C PHE A 133 -4.10 -10.63 2.48
N ASP A 134 -3.39 -11.65 2.95
CA ASP A 134 -2.01 -11.59 3.43
C ASP A 134 -0.96 -11.88 2.34
N GLU A 135 -1.36 -12.43 1.20
CA GLU A 135 -0.45 -12.93 0.17
C GLU A 135 0.53 -11.88 -0.34
N ALA A 136 0.04 -10.69 -0.71
CA ALA A 136 0.90 -9.61 -1.21
C ALA A 136 1.84 -9.09 -0.13
N THR A 137 1.35 -8.90 1.08
CA THR A 137 2.17 -8.44 2.22
C THR A 137 3.28 -9.42 2.54
N VAL A 138 2.98 -10.71 2.61
CA VAL A 138 3.96 -11.76 2.91
C VAL A 138 4.99 -11.87 1.78
N SER A 139 4.55 -11.88 0.53
CA SER A 139 5.44 -11.96 -0.64
C SER A 139 6.43 -10.79 -0.66
N LEU A 140 5.95 -9.58 -0.49
CA LEU A 140 6.79 -8.39 -0.51
C LEU A 140 7.71 -8.32 0.71
N ALA A 141 7.23 -8.75 1.88
CA ALA A 141 8.05 -8.81 3.09
C ALA A 141 9.22 -9.79 2.94
N ARG A 142 9.00 -10.93 2.32
CA ARG A 142 10.07 -11.92 2.03
C ARG A 142 11.11 -11.34 1.07
N THR A 143 10.68 -10.65 0.03
CA THR A 143 11.58 -9.99 -0.92
C THR A 143 12.42 -8.91 -0.23
N ALA A 144 11.79 -8.04 0.56
CA ALA A 144 12.47 -6.99 1.30
C ALA A 144 13.47 -7.56 2.31
N ALA A 145 13.10 -8.62 3.04
CA ALA A 145 13.98 -9.27 4.00
C ALA A 145 15.21 -9.89 3.33
N ALA A 146 15.03 -10.56 2.19
CA ALA A 146 16.13 -11.15 1.43
C ALA A 146 17.12 -10.09 0.96
N LEU A 147 16.62 -8.99 0.39
CA LEU A 147 17.45 -7.88 -0.10
C LEU A 147 18.17 -7.15 1.05
N THR A 148 17.52 -6.99 2.19
CA THR A 148 18.13 -6.38 3.38
C THR A 148 19.25 -7.26 3.92
N LYS A 149 19.04 -8.58 3.96
CA LYS A 149 20.04 -9.57 4.41
C LYS A 149 21.27 -9.60 3.50
N GLU A 150 21.07 -9.39 2.20
CA GLU A 150 22.17 -9.27 1.23
C GLU A 150 22.91 -7.93 1.31
N GLY A 151 22.42 -6.97 2.10
CA GLY A 151 22.99 -5.64 2.19
C GLY A 151 22.65 -4.71 1.02
N SER A 152 21.77 -5.13 0.11
CA SER A 152 21.37 -4.36 -1.07
C SER A 152 20.34 -3.29 -0.77
N LEU A 153 19.62 -3.39 0.35
CA LEU A 153 18.49 -2.56 0.71
C LEU A 153 18.50 -2.24 2.20
N VAL A 154 18.26 -0.98 2.53
CA VAL A 154 17.93 -0.55 3.89
C VAL A 154 16.43 -0.37 3.96
N SER A 155 15.76 -1.19 4.76
CA SER A 155 14.31 -1.18 4.92
C SER A 155 13.91 -0.53 6.24
N ILE A 156 12.93 0.38 6.17
CA ILE A 156 12.33 1.00 7.35
C ILE A 156 10.84 0.68 7.32
N ALA A 157 10.37 -0.08 8.31
CA ALA A 157 8.96 -0.40 8.48
C ALA A 157 8.36 0.49 9.56
N GLY A 158 7.27 1.17 9.24
CA GLY A 158 6.52 2.00 10.17
C GLY A 158 5.15 1.42 10.50
N GLY A 159 4.68 1.65 11.73
CA GLY A 159 3.37 1.18 12.20
C GLY A 159 3.40 -0.25 12.74
N GLY A 160 2.61 -0.50 13.80
CA GLY A 160 2.57 -1.79 14.49
C GLY A 160 2.12 -2.94 13.60
N ASP A 161 1.13 -2.71 12.73
CA ASP A 161 0.60 -3.73 11.82
C ASP A 161 1.63 -4.15 10.76
N THR A 162 2.44 -3.22 10.26
CA THR A 162 3.51 -3.53 9.32
C THR A 162 4.59 -4.38 9.99
N VAL A 163 4.98 -4.02 11.21
CA VAL A 163 5.94 -4.80 11.99
C VAL A 163 5.41 -6.20 12.27
N ALA A 164 4.13 -6.32 12.63
CA ALA A 164 3.48 -7.62 12.83
C ALA A 164 3.51 -8.47 11.57
N ALA A 165 3.23 -7.90 10.41
CA ALA A 165 3.29 -8.59 9.13
C ALA A 165 4.71 -9.07 8.77
N LEU A 166 5.73 -8.28 9.10
CA LEU A 166 7.13 -8.64 8.84
C LEU A 166 7.64 -9.78 9.74
N ASN A 167 6.96 -10.05 10.83
CA ASN A 167 7.33 -11.11 11.78
C ASN A 167 6.60 -12.44 11.51
N LEU A 168 5.80 -12.55 10.44
CA LEU A 168 5.18 -13.79 10.00
C LEU A 168 6.18 -14.63 9.23
#